data_3a725e8650834e9e552321d2ff478b58
#
_entry.id   3a725e8650834e9e552321d2ff478b58
#
_cell.length_a   1.000
_cell.length_b   1.000
_cell.length_c   1.000
_cell.angle_alpha   90.00
_cell.angle_beta   90.00
_cell.angle_gamma   90.00
#
_symmetry.space_group_name_H-M   'P 1'
#
loop_
_entity.id
_entity.type
_entity.pdbx_description
1 polymer ?
#
loop_
_entity_poly.entity_id
_entity_poly.type
_entity_poly.pdbx_seq_one_letter_code
_entity_poly.pdbx_strand_id
1 'polypeptide(L)'
;MISWLCFEWQTGKAPDAGSLVAPLVIRQAENSEEEGVAKVLKSAFAVDSGWGDVNRSIEAALASATERVFAEPSPHCLVVLHGSRIIGASLLSVDSGAESHLVSGPCILHEYRNRGLASALLAASLGYLAKLDVKAARGFTRANSITARFIYSKFGGASHPFDGDPLKGEEA
;
A
#
# COMPACT_ATOMS: atom_id res chain seq x y z
N MET A 1 -24.11 4.94 0.38
CA MET A 1 -22.80 5.56 0.67
C MET A 1 -21.81 4.48 0.98
N ILE A 2 -20.66 4.50 0.33
CA ILE A 2 -19.63 3.49 0.57
C ILE A 2 -18.80 3.92 1.77
N SER A 3 -18.72 3.06 2.78
CA SER A 3 -18.01 3.33 4.02
C SER A 3 -16.53 2.98 3.93
N TRP A 4 -15.74 3.62 4.77
CA TRP A 4 -14.32 3.33 4.95
C TRP A 4 -14.12 2.35 6.11
N LEU A 5 -13.09 1.51 6.00
CA LEU A 5 -12.60 0.65 7.05
C LEU A 5 -11.15 1.01 7.39
N CYS A 6 -10.85 1.02 8.69
CA CYS A 6 -9.49 1.04 9.18
C CYS A 6 -9.09 -0.38 9.57
N PHE A 7 -7.98 -0.86 9.01
CA PHE A 7 -7.36 -2.12 9.41
C PHE A 7 -6.13 -1.85 10.25
N GLU A 8 -5.90 -2.72 11.23
CA GLU A 8 -4.74 -2.66 12.10
C GLU A 8 -4.10 -4.03 12.21
N TRP A 9 -2.77 -4.06 12.18
CA TRP A 9 -1.95 -5.27 12.32
C TRP A 9 -0.92 -5.09 13.41
N GLN A 10 -0.62 -6.17 14.11
CA GLN A 10 0.59 -6.29 14.93
C GLN A 10 1.73 -6.70 13.99
N THR A 11 2.63 -5.80 13.68
CA THR A 11 3.64 -6.00 12.63
C THR A 11 4.61 -7.16 12.94
N GLY A 12 4.94 -7.37 14.22
CA GLY A 12 5.81 -8.46 14.64
C GLY A 12 5.22 -9.85 14.47
N LYS A 13 3.91 -9.96 14.22
CA LYS A 13 3.20 -11.24 14.01
C LYS A 13 3.00 -11.56 12.52
N ALA A 14 3.35 -10.64 11.62
CA ALA A 14 3.28 -10.91 10.20
C ALA A 14 4.28 -12.02 9.82
N PRO A 15 3.88 -12.98 8.96
CA PRO A 15 4.83 -13.98 8.48
C PRO A 15 5.88 -13.31 7.59
N ASP A 16 7.04 -13.97 7.45
CA ASP A 16 7.99 -13.57 6.43
C ASP A 16 7.30 -13.60 5.06
N ALA A 17 7.53 -12.55 4.29
CA ALA A 17 7.06 -12.49 2.92
C ALA A 17 7.83 -13.52 2.08
N GLY A 18 7.54 -14.74 2.06
CA GLY A 18 8.28 -15.80 1.38
C GLY A 18 9.03 -15.36 0.11
N SER A 19 9.98 -16.14 -0.30
CA SER A 19 10.74 -15.84 -1.51
C SER A 19 9.84 -15.91 -2.73
N LEU A 20 9.72 -14.82 -3.49
CA LEU A 20 9.10 -14.86 -4.81
C LEU A 20 9.98 -15.67 -5.77
N VAL A 21 9.33 -16.37 -6.70
CA VAL A 21 10.04 -17.11 -7.74
C VAL A 21 10.58 -16.13 -8.76
N ALA A 22 11.90 -16.21 -9.05
CA ALA A 22 12.52 -15.40 -10.09
C ALA A 22 11.74 -15.51 -11.42
N PRO A 23 11.57 -14.43 -12.17
CA PRO A 23 12.24 -13.13 -12.06
C PRO A 23 11.50 -12.10 -11.17
N LEU A 24 10.58 -12.52 -10.33
CA LEU A 24 9.84 -11.62 -9.43
C LEU A 24 10.66 -11.31 -8.17
N VAL A 25 10.74 -10.03 -7.81
CA VAL A 25 11.49 -9.56 -6.63
C VAL A 25 10.68 -8.48 -5.92
N ILE A 26 10.69 -8.48 -4.58
CA ILE A 26 10.24 -7.37 -3.77
C ILE A 26 11.46 -6.75 -3.10
N ARG A 27 11.60 -5.43 -3.22
CA ARG A 27 12.66 -4.66 -2.55
C ARG A 27 12.20 -3.23 -2.27
N GLN A 28 13.01 -2.51 -1.50
CA GLN A 28 12.80 -1.07 -1.33
C GLN A 28 13.08 -0.35 -2.65
N ALA A 29 12.26 0.68 -2.93
CA ALA A 29 12.43 1.51 -4.11
C ALA A 29 13.70 2.38 -4.01
N GLU A 30 14.28 2.67 -5.16
CA GLU A 30 15.35 3.67 -5.32
C GLU A 30 14.75 5.03 -5.68
N ASN A 31 15.45 6.12 -5.35
CA ASN A 31 14.96 7.48 -5.62
C ASN A 31 14.65 7.72 -7.10
N SER A 32 15.39 7.08 -7.99
CA SER A 32 15.17 7.17 -9.45
C SER A 32 13.88 6.52 -9.95
N GLU A 33 13.17 5.79 -9.08
CA GLU A 33 11.98 5.01 -9.45
C GLU A 33 10.67 5.73 -9.14
N GLU A 34 10.70 6.97 -8.72
CA GLU A 34 9.50 7.77 -8.38
C GLU A 34 8.45 7.77 -9.49
N GLU A 35 8.86 8.04 -10.72
CA GLU A 35 7.95 8.06 -11.88
C GLU A 35 7.32 6.69 -12.15
N GLY A 36 8.11 5.62 -12.06
CA GLY A 36 7.63 4.26 -12.25
C GLY A 36 6.61 3.85 -11.18
N VAL A 37 6.86 4.23 -9.94
CA VAL A 37 5.94 4.00 -8.82
C VAL A 37 4.64 4.78 -9.03
N ALA A 38 4.72 6.06 -9.38
CA ALA A 38 3.55 6.89 -9.63
C ALA A 38 2.64 6.30 -10.71
N LYS A 39 3.21 5.79 -11.80
CA LYS A 39 2.47 5.14 -12.89
C LYS A 39 1.76 3.88 -12.43
N VAL A 40 2.42 3.04 -11.63
CA VAL A 40 1.83 1.80 -11.10
C VAL A 40 0.65 2.11 -10.18
N LEU A 41 0.80 3.05 -9.28
CA LEU A 41 -0.27 3.45 -8.35
C LEU A 41 -1.49 3.97 -9.10
N LYS A 42 -1.27 4.89 -10.04
CA LYS A 42 -2.35 5.44 -10.87
C LYS A 42 -3.08 4.35 -11.65
N SER A 43 -2.36 3.46 -12.30
CA SER A 43 -2.94 2.36 -13.08
C SER A 43 -3.72 1.37 -12.22
N ALA A 44 -3.20 1.04 -11.05
CA ALA A 44 -3.84 0.07 -10.17
C ALA A 44 -5.21 0.55 -9.68
N PHE A 45 -5.34 1.83 -9.33
CA PHE A 45 -6.62 2.39 -8.87
C PHE A 45 -7.58 2.69 -10.03
N ALA A 46 -7.08 3.04 -11.20
CA ALA A 46 -7.93 3.38 -12.36
C ALA A 46 -8.78 2.21 -12.85
N VAL A 47 -8.31 0.96 -12.68
CA VAL A 47 -9.01 -0.24 -13.13
C VAL A 47 -9.87 -0.89 -12.03
N ASP A 48 -9.83 -0.38 -10.82
CA ASP A 48 -10.61 -0.91 -9.71
C ASP A 48 -11.95 -0.17 -9.58
N SER A 49 -13.04 -0.85 -9.90
CA SER A 49 -14.38 -0.27 -9.86
C SER A 49 -14.85 0.17 -8.47
N GLY A 50 -14.27 -0.39 -7.42
CA GLY A 50 -14.54 0.00 -6.03
C GLY A 50 -14.13 1.43 -5.68
N TRP A 51 -13.35 2.08 -6.53
CA TRP A 51 -12.80 3.42 -6.32
C TRP A 51 -13.35 4.46 -7.30
N GLY A 52 -14.26 4.09 -8.20
CA GLY A 52 -14.70 4.94 -9.29
C GLY A 52 -15.29 6.30 -8.88
N ASP A 53 -16.00 6.34 -7.76
CA ASP A 53 -16.64 7.54 -7.22
C ASP A 53 -15.65 8.54 -6.58
N VAL A 54 -14.47 8.08 -6.17
CA VAL A 54 -13.45 8.90 -5.50
C VAL A 54 -12.12 8.91 -6.26
N ASN A 55 -12.12 8.48 -7.50
CA ASN A 55 -10.90 8.26 -8.29
C ASN A 55 -10.03 9.51 -8.38
N ARG A 56 -10.60 10.69 -8.62
CA ARG A 56 -9.83 11.95 -8.70
C ARG A 56 -9.19 12.31 -7.37
N SER A 57 -9.91 12.11 -6.26
CA SER A 57 -9.38 12.40 -4.92
C SER A 57 -8.25 11.47 -4.55
N ILE A 58 -8.37 10.18 -4.91
CA ILE A 58 -7.30 9.19 -4.72
C ILE A 58 -6.09 9.52 -5.56
N GLU A 59 -6.29 9.83 -6.83
CA GLU A 59 -5.19 10.18 -7.75
C GLU A 59 -4.38 11.37 -7.21
N ALA A 60 -5.06 12.42 -6.75
CA ALA A 60 -4.41 13.59 -6.16
C ALA A 60 -3.69 13.25 -4.85
N ALA A 61 -4.32 12.48 -3.97
CA ALA A 61 -3.73 12.07 -2.70
C ALA A 61 -2.50 11.19 -2.90
N LEU A 62 -2.55 10.25 -3.84
CA LEU A 62 -1.42 9.38 -4.15
C LEU A 62 -0.26 10.12 -4.82
N ALA A 63 -0.55 11.06 -5.70
CA ALA A 63 0.47 11.91 -6.32
C ALA A 63 1.22 12.72 -5.25
N SER A 64 0.50 13.35 -4.35
CA SER A 64 1.06 14.10 -3.22
C SER A 64 1.88 13.20 -2.28
N ALA A 65 1.36 12.04 -1.93
CA ALA A 65 2.05 11.07 -1.07
C ALA A 65 3.33 10.54 -1.72
N THR A 66 3.31 10.26 -3.01
CA THR A 66 4.49 9.81 -3.77
C THR A 66 5.60 10.85 -3.71
N GLU A 67 5.27 12.11 -3.96
CA GLU A 67 6.24 13.22 -3.85
C GLU A 67 6.86 13.30 -2.45
N ARG A 68 6.05 13.21 -1.41
CA ARG A 68 6.55 13.25 -0.01
C ARG A 68 7.47 12.09 0.33
N VAL A 69 7.11 10.88 -0.08
CA VAL A 69 7.91 9.68 0.19
C VAL A 69 9.25 9.75 -0.54
N PHE A 70 9.25 10.16 -1.80
CA PHE A 70 10.47 10.23 -2.60
C PHE A 70 11.30 11.50 -2.37
N ALA A 71 10.81 12.46 -1.60
CA ALA A 71 11.61 13.58 -1.12
C ALA A 71 12.62 13.17 -0.04
N GLU A 72 12.40 12.05 0.63
CA GLU A 72 13.32 11.50 1.62
C GLU A 72 14.54 10.86 0.94
N PRO A 73 15.73 10.89 1.59
CA PRO A 73 16.95 10.28 1.02
C PRO A 73 16.82 8.79 0.74
N SER A 74 16.01 8.09 1.53
CA SER A 74 15.70 6.67 1.38
C SER A 74 14.18 6.52 1.38
N PRO A 75 13.53 6.38 0.21
CA PRO A 75 12.08 6.38 0.16
C PRO A 75 11.48 5.15 0.83
N HIS A 76 10.54 5.37 1.74
CA HIS A 76 9.80 4.30 2.39
C HIS A 76 8.72 3.76 1.45
N CYS A 77 9.16 3.01 0.49
CA CYS A 77 8.33 2.42 -0.56
C CYS A 77 8.92 1.05 -0.92
N LEU A 78 8.07 0.05 -0.99
CA LEU A 78 8.44 -1.26 -1.54
C LEU A 78 7.90 -1.38 -2.96
N VAL A 79 8.69 -1.99 -3.83
CA VAL A 79 8.31 -2.29 -5.21
C VAL A 79 8.38 -3.77 -5.49
N VAL A 80 7.48 -4.23 -6.36
CA VAL A 80 7.55 -5.55 -6.96
C VAL A 80 8.07 -5.39 -8.38
N LEU A 81 9.10 -6.15 -8.73
CA LEU A 81 9.73 -6.12 -10.04
C LEU A 81 9.51 -7.45 -10.75
N HIS A 82 9.22 -7.37 -12.03
CA HIS A 82 9.32 -8.47 -12.97
C HIS A 82 10.47 -8.14 -13.93
N GLY A 83 11.64 -8.74 -13.68
CA GLY A 83 12.86 -8.29 -14.34
C GLY A 83 13.19 -6.84 -13.94
N SER A 84 13.27 -5.95 -14.92
CA SER A 84 13.50 -4.52 -14.70
C SER A 84 12.22 -3.68 -14.59
N ARG A 85 11.05 -4.28 -14.83
CA ARG A 85 9.76 -3.59 -14.83
C ARG A 85 9.15 -3.54 -13.43
N ILE A 86 8.75 -2.35 -12.99
CA ILE A 86 7.96 -2.19 -11.75
C ILE A 86 6.52 -2.58 -12.07
N ILE A 87 6.01 -3.58 -11.35
CA ILE A 87 4.65 -4.11 -11.52
C ILE A 87 3.78 -3.96 -10.29
N GLY A 88 4.35 -3.54 -9.19
CA GLY A 88 3.64 -3.28 -7.94
C GLY A 88 4.39 -2.30 -7.07
N ALA A 89 3.68 -1.64 -6.18
CA ALA A 89 4.25 -0.69 -5.23
C ALA A 89 3.39 -0.56 -3.99
N SER A 90 4.04 -0.23 -2.88
CA SER A 90 3.41 0.09 -1.60
C SER A 90 4.13 1.27 -0.96
N LEU A 91 3.47 2.41 -0.89
CA LEU A 91 3.97 3.59 -0.17
C LEU A 91 3.72 3.40 1.33
N LEU A 92 4.72 3.71 2.14
CA LEU A 92 4.67 3.49 3.59
C LEU A 92 4.97 4.78 4.35
N SER A 93 4.39 4.91 5.54
CA SER A 93 4.80 5.86 6.56
C SER A 93 5.40 5.09 7.73
N VAL A 94 6.56 5.54 8.20
CA VAL A 94 7.28 4.91 9.34
C VAL A 94 7.12 5.69 10.63
N ASP A 95 6.33 6.75 10.63
CA ASP A 95 5.98 7.48 11.84
C ASP A 95 4.99 6.66 12.67
N SER A 96 5.38 6.28 13.88
CA SER A 96 4.54 5.49 14.78
C SER A 96 3.21 6.18 15.14
N GLY A 97 3.17 7.50 15.10
CA GLY A 97 1.98 8.32 15.32
C GLY A 97 1.12 8.58 14.08
N ALA A 98 1.50 8.06 12.90
CA ALA A 98 0.75 8.29 11.69
C ALA A 98 -0.66 7.66 11.75
N GLU A 99 -1.64 8.31 11.15
CA GLU A 99 -2.98 7.74 11.01
C GLU A 99 -2.99 6.52 10.08
N SER A 100 -2.19 6.56 9.03
CA SER A 100 -2.04 5.46 8.08
C SER A 100 -0.56 5.18 7.81
N HIS A 101 -0.15 3.93 8.01
CA HIS A 101 1.18 3.43 7.70
C HIS A 101 1.24 2.81 6.30
N LEU A 102 0.16 2.16 5.88
CA LEU A 102 -0.02 1.66 4.52
C LEU A 102 -0.66 2.78 3.68
N VAL A 103 0.16 3.72 3.25
CA VAL A 103 -0.31 4.97 2.62
C VAL A 103 -1.08 4.71 1.33
N SER A 104 -0.56 3.85 0.46
CA SER A 104 -1.26 3.43 -0.77
C SER A 104 -1.89 2.05 -0.63
N GLY A 105 -1.44 1.26 0.34
CA GLY A 105 -1.62 -0.17 0.35
C GLY A 105 -0.85 -0.86 -0.79
N PRO A 106 -0.87 -2.20 -0.84
CA PRO A 106 -0.19 -2.96 -1.88
C PRO A 106 -0.95 -2.85 -3.21
N CYS A 107 -0.37 -2.14 -4.17
CA CYS A 107 -0.93 -1.95 -5.49
C CYS A 107 -0.19 -2.81 -6.50
N ILE A 108 -0.91 -3.62 -7.27
CA ILE A 108 -0.37 -4.51 -8.30
C ILE A 108 -1.05 -4.18 -9.63
N LEU A 109 -0.27 -4.11 -10.71
CA LEU A 109 -0.80 -3.93 -12.05
C LEU A 109 -1.81 -5.04 -12.38
N HIS A 110 -2.87 -4.67 -13.09
CA HIS A 110 -4.01 -5.57 -13.35
C HIS A 110 -3.58 -6.91 -13.96
N GLU A 111 -2.69 -6.91 -14.93
CA GLU A 111 -2.22 -8.11 -15.62
C GLU A 111 -1.39 -9.06 -14.73
N TYR A 112 -0.97 -8.60 -13.56
CA TYR A 112 -0.22 -9.41 -12.57
C TYR A 112 -1.07 -9.81 -11.35
N ARG A 113 -2.36 -9.47 -11.33
CA ARG A 113 -3.26 -9.83 -10.22
C ARG A 113 -3.56 -11.31 -10.18
N ASN A 114 -4.13 -11.77 -9.06
CA ASN A 114 -4.50 -13.17 -8.81
C ASN A 114 -3.32 -14.15 -8.77
N ARG A 115 -2.13 -13.66 -8.41
CA ARG A 115 -0.91 -14.45 -8.25
C ARG A 115 -0.33 -14.39 -6.84
N GLY A 116 -1.08 -13.86 -5.88
CA GLY A 116 -0.64 -13.69 -4.49
C GLY A 116 0.36 -12.56 -4.27
N LEU A 117 0.61 -11.71 -5.25
CA LEU A 117 1.61 -10.64 -5.15
C LEU A 117 1.19 -9.53 -4.18
N ALA A 118 -0.09 -9.16 -4.14
CA ALA A 118 -0.58 -8.16 -3.20
C ALA A 118 -0.43 -8.63 -1.74
N SER A 119 -0.72 -9.89 -1.46
CA SER A 119 -0.52 -10.48 -0.14
C SER A 119 0.95 -10.56 0.23
N ALA A 120 1.82 -10.95 -0.70
CA ALA A 120 3.27 -10.95 -0.48
C ALA A 120 3.81 -9.54 -0.22
N LEU A 121 3.32 -8.54 -0.96
CA LEU A 121 3.71 -7.15 -0.77
C LEU A 121 3.19 -6.59 0.57
N LEU A 122 2.00 -6.98 1.00
CA LEU A 122 1.48 -6.63 2.33
C LEU A 122 2.37 -7.22 3.43
N ALA A 123 2.70 -8.51 3.37
CA ALA A 123 3.57 -9.15 4.34
C ALA A 123 4.95 -8.48 4.39
N ALA A 124 5.54 -8.18 3.24
CA ALA A 124 6.81 -7.46 3.14
C ALA A 124 6.72 -6.05 3.74
N SER A 125 5.61 -5.35 3.51
CA SER A 125 5.36 -4.01 4.06
C SER A 125 5.27 -4.03 5.58
N LEU A 126 4.54 -4.99 6.15
CA LEU A 126 4.45 -5.18 7.60
C LEU A 126 5.80 -5.53 8.22
N GLY A 127 6.58 -6.39 7.57
CA GLY A 127 7.94 -6.73 8.00
C GLY A 127 8.89 -5.52 7.95
N TYR A 128 8.79 -4.71 6.92
CA TYR A 128 9.55 -3.46 6.78
C TYR A 128 9.24 -2.50 7.93
N LEU A 129 7.97 -2.29 8.23
CA LEU A 129 7.52 -1.44 9.33
C LEU A 129 7.98 -1.97 10.70
N ALA A 130 7.93 -3.28 10.91
CA ALA A 130 8.41 -3.91 12.14
C ALA A 130 9.90 -3.65 12.37
N LYS A 131 10.73 -3.70 11.34
CA LYS A 131 12.17 -3.40 11.41
C LYS A 131 12.46 -1.95 11.77
N LEU A 132 11.53 -1.04 11.52
CA LEU A 132 11.62 0.38 11.84
C LEU A 132 10.83 0.74 13.10
N ASP A 133 10.57 -0.23 13.97
CA ASP A 133 9.89 -0.08 15.26
C ASP A 133 8.44 0.42 15.19
N VAL A 134 7.78 0.29 14.06
CA VAL A 134 6.33 0.48 13.94
C VAL A 134 5.65 -0.83 14.33
N LYS A 135 5.22 -0.94 15.59
CA LYS A 135 4.68 -2.18 16.16
C LYS A 135 3.24 -2.47 15.77
N ALA A 136 2.45 -1.42 15.60
CA ALA A 136 1.07 -1.50 15.15
C ALA A 136 0.93 -0.67 13.87
N ALA A 137 0.60 -1.32 12.76
CA ALA A 137 0.41 -0.67 11.47
C ALA A 137 -1.07 -0.49 11.18
N ARG A 138 -1.43 0.63 10.58
CA ARG A 138 -2.80 0.95 10.17
C ARG A 138 -2.87 1.21 8.67
N GLY A 139 -4.00 0.85 8.08
CA GLY A 139 -4.31 1.15 6.69
C GLY A 139 -5.80 1.32 6.49
N PHE A 140 -6.18 2.15 5.53
CA PHE A 140 -7.58 2.43 5.20
C PHE A 140 -7.92 1.87 3.83
N THR A 141 -9.13 1.34 3.71
CA THR A 141 -9.69 0.94 2.42
C THR A 141 -11.21 1.04 2.42
N ARG A 142 -11.81 1.07 1.26
CA ARG A 142 -13.26 1.06 1.12
C ARG A 142 -13.81 -0.32 1.50
N ALA A 143 -14.94 -0.34 2.20
CA ALA A 143 -15.54 -1.59 2.68
C ALA A 143 -15.91 -2.58 1.56
N ASN A 144 -16.19 -2.09 0.37
CA ASN A 144 -16.55 -2.91 -0.79
C ASN A 144 -15.35 -3.26 -1.69
N SER A 145 -14.13 -2.88 -1.30
CA SER A 145 -12.94 -3.14 -2.11
C SER A 145 -12.49 -4.60 -2.05
N ILE A 146 -11.79 -5.04 -3.10
CA ILE A 146 -11.11 -6.34 -3.13
C ILE A 146 -10.06 -6.40 -2.01
N THR A 147 -9.37 -5.29 -1.75
CA THR A 147 -8.39 -5.17 -0.69
C THR A 147 -8.99 -5.49 0.68
N ALA A 148 -10.16 -4.94 1.01
CA ALA A 148 -10.85 -5.22 2.27
C ALA A 148 -11.22 -6.70 2.40
N ARG A 149 -11.70 -7.31 1.33
CA ARG A 149 -12.23 -8.68 1.36
C ARG A 149 -11.13 -9.74 1.40
N PHE A 150 -10.06 -9.56 0.64
CA PHE A 150 -9.13 -10.65 0.33
C PHE A 150 -7.68 -10.37 0.75
N ILE A 151 -7.31 -9.13 1.00
CA ILE A 151 -5.93 -8.76 1.31
C ILE A 151 -5.77 -8.33 2.76
N TYR A 152 -6.46 -7.28 3.17
CA TYR A 152 -6.26 -6.67 4.50
C TYR A 152 -6.78 -7.52 5.66
N SER A 153 -7.65 -8.48 5.40
CA SER A 153 -8.07 -9.46 6.41
C SER A 153 -7.01 -10.51 6.75
N LYS A 154 -5.93 -10.56 5.97
CA LYS A 154 -4.82 -11.50 6.20
C LYS A 154 -3.87 -11.01 7.30
N PHE A 155 -3.05 -11.93 7.79
CA PHE A 155 -1.96 -11.66 8.74
C PHE A 155 -2.43 -11.05 10.07
N GLY A 156 -3.64 -11.41 10.50
CA GLY A 156 -4.23 -10.89 11.73
C GLY A 156 -4.80 -9.49 11.63
N GLY A 157 -5.03 -8.98 10.42
CA GLY A 157 -5.66 -7.69 10.20
C GLY A 157 -7.06 -7.62 10.82
N ALA A 158 -7.27 -6.68 11.74
CA ALA A 158 -8.54 -6.42 12.39
C ALA A 158 -9.12 -5.11 11.89
N SER A 159 -10.37 -5.12 11.46
CA SER A 159 -11.02 -3.95 10.91
C SER A 159 -12.04 -3.34 11.85
N HIS A 160 -12.21 -2.03 11.75
CA HIS A 160 -13.33 -1.32 12.35
C HIS A 160 -13.80 -0.21 11.39
N PRO A 161 -15.08 0.19 11.47
CA PRO A 161 -15.59 1.28 10.65
C PRO A 161 -14.86 2.58 10.96
N PHE A 162 -14.65 3.39 9.93
CA PHE A 162 -14.04 4.71 10.05
C PHE A 162 -15.03 5.78 9.59
N ASP A 163 -15.41 6.66 10.52
CA ASP A 163 -16.32 7.78 10.27
C ASP A 163 -15.51 9.02 9.86
N GLY A 164 -15.16 9.11 8.62
CA GLY A 164 -14.37 10.21 8.09
C GLY A 164 -13.97 9.97 6.66
N ASP A 165 -13.17 10.85 6.14
CA ASP A 165 -12.60 10.73 4.81
C ASP A 165 -11.06 10.70 4.93
N PRO A 166 -10.43 9.53 4.83
CA PRO A 166 -8.98 9.42 4.95
C PRO A 166 -8.23 10.06 3.76
N LEU A 167 -8.94 10.46 2.70
CA LEU A 167 -8.36 11.18 1.56
C LEU A 167 -8.34 12.69 1.76
N LYS A 168 -9.11 13.21 2.72
CA LYS A 168 -8.95 14.58 3.17
C LYS A 168 -7.68 14.62 4.01
N GLY A 169 -6.57 14.77 3.33
CA GLY A 169 -5.31 15.00 3.99
C GLY A 169 -5.42 16.21 4.90
N GLU A 170 -4.64 16.22 5.96
CA GLU A 170 -4.43 17.40 6.77
C GLU A 170 -4.15 18.55 5.82
N GLU A 171 -5.15 19.43 5.65
CA GLU A 171 -4.91 20.78 5.20
C GLU A 171 -4.12 21.43 6.32
N ALA A 172 -2.83 21.29 6.22
CA ALA A 172 -1.93 22.05 7.05
C ALA A 172 -1.85 23.47 6.52
#